data_74256668ac3fec09f1657701bee910dd
#
_entry.id   74256668ac3fec09f1657701bee910dd
#
_cell.length_a   1.000
_cell.length_b   1.000
_cell.length_c   1.000
_cell.angle_alpha   90.00
_cell.angle_beta   90.00
_cell.angle_gamma   90.00
#
_symmetry.space_group_name_H-M   'P 1'
#
loop_
_entity.id
_entity.type
_entity.pdbx_description
1 polymer ?
#
loop_
_entity_poly.entity_id
_entity_poly.type
_entity_poly.pdbx_seq_one_letter_code
_entity_poly.pdbx_strand_id
1 'polypeptide(L)'
;ASLTACRSGSTSADSAPTAAAETVADTAENTEEALTGANDGSQEGRVTQTKPLVVYLNDFDAVIPEMFKEATGYDVEVVSGNGAETMSRIAAEAGNPQWDVVWIDSMYDVYNLAGEGQLLTDWEPENAANLTEFSRNLVPDNKCFYPTGIHAAGVLVYRTDVFTEADAPKTFADLTDEKYSGKVGMADPGVAAPAYPLAAYFMDSLGLEGGKEYFQTMFSQGLKVFPKNPQVVQALASGEISVALLQETNAYDMKESGEPISIIWPEE
;
A
#
# COMPACT_ATOMS: atom_id res chain seq x y z
N ALA A 1 47.88 -21.26 -6.24
CA ALA A 1 48.12 -22.55 -6.88
C ALA A 1 46.83 -23.02 -7.52
N SER A 2 46.79 -22.90 -8.84
CA SER A 2 46.43 -23.83 -9.93
C SER A 2 44.98 -24.35 -9.89
N LEU A 3 44.10 -23.87 -10.74
CA LEU A 3 43.76 -24.29 -12.11
C LEU A 3 43.65 -25.81 -12.31
N THR A 4 42.46 -26.29 -12.66
CA THR A 4 42.30 -27.21 -13.79
C THR A 4 40.83 -27.21 -14.26
N ALA A 5 40.64 -26.84 -15.51
CA ALA A 5 39.44 -27.03 -16.32
C ALA A 5 39.45 -28.46 -16.88
N CYS A 6 38.27 -29.05 -17.03
CA CYS A 6 38.07 -30.13 -17.99
C CYS A 6 36.75 -29.96 -18.74
N ARG A 7 36.91 -29.93 -20.03
CA ARG A 7 35.99 -29.82 -21.14
C ARG A 7 35.83 -31.20 -21.76
N SER A 8 34.62 -31.60 -22.10
CA SER A 8 34.25 -32.50 -23.20
C SER A 8 32.76 -32.71 -23.14
N GLY A 9 31.96 -32.61 -24.14
CA GLY A 9 32.12 -32.77 -25.57
C GLY A 9 30.95 -33.61 -26.08
N SER A 10 30.26 -33.00 -27.03
CA SER A 10 29.67 -33.56 -28.27
C SER A 10 28.34 -34.30 -28.25
N THR A 11 27.44 -33.73 -29.04
CA THR A 11 26.72 -34.24 -30.26
C THR A 11 25.49 -35.10 -29.96
N SER A 12 24.37 -34.95 -30.61
CA SER A 12 23.96 -34.63 -32.01
C SER A 12 22.46 -34.46 -32.02
N ALA A 13 21.95 -33.50 -32.77
CA ALA A 13 21.06 -33.61 -33.94
C ALA A 13 19.98 -34.74 -33.89
N ASP A 14 18.69 -34.38 -33.99
CA ASP A 14 17.98 -34.47 -35.26
C ASP A 14 16.47 -34.32 -35.08
N SER A 15 15.84 -33.75 -36.10
CA SER A 15 14.45 -33.95 -36.55
C SER A 15 13.35 -33.07 -35.95
N ALA A 16 13.08 -31.98 -36.67
CA ALA A 16 11.72 -31.42 -36.79
C ALA A 16 10.84 -32.34 -37.67
N PRO A 17 9.54 -32.31 -37.46
CA PRO A 17 8.60 -32.40 -38.59
C PRO A 17 7.77 -31.13 -38.75
N THR A 18 7.86 -30.63 -39.95
CA THR A 18 6.93 -29.72 -40.61
C THR A 18 5.55 -30.38 -40.68
N ALA A 19 4.52 -29.70 -40.20
CA ALA A 19 3.15 -30.05 -40.55
C ALA A 19 2.35 -28.75 -40.79
N ALA A 20 1.97 -28.63 -41.98
CA ALA A 20 0.93 -27.93 -42.75
C ALA A 20 -0.02 -27.02 -41.97
N ALA A 21 -0.12 -25.80 -42.51
CA ALA A 21 -1.22 -24.88 -42.28
C ALA A 21 -2.52 -25.44 -42.89
N GLU A 22 -3.52 -25.62 -42.06
CA GLU A 22 -4.92 -25.66 -42.52
C GLU A 22 -5.64 -24.42 -41.96
N THR A 23 -6.01 -23.57 -42.91
CA THR A 23 -6.95 -22.48 -42.72
C THR A 23 -8.36 -23.07 -42.50
N VAL A 24 -8.85 -22.92 -41.29
CA VAL A 24 -10.29 -23.05 -41.05
C VAL A 24 -10.80 -21.65 -40.70
N ALA A 25 -11.50 -21.07 -41.67
CA ALA A 25 -12.39 -19.97 -41.43
C ALA A 25 -13.61 -20.51 -40.72
N ASP A 26 -13.78 -20.18 -39.43
CA ASP A 26 -15.03 -20.43 -38.75
C ASP A 26 -15.63 -19.08 -38.31
N THR A 27 -16.82 -18.87 -38.82
CA THR A 27 -17.71 -17.78 -38.51
C THR A 27 -18.18 -17.89 -37.06
N ALA A 28 -17.66 -17.05 -36.20
CA ALA A 28 -18.23 -16.90 -34.87
C ALA A 28 -19.49 -16.04 -34.97
N GLU A 29 -20.63 -16.69 -34.88
CA GLU A 29 -21.90 -16.06 -34.56
C GLU A 29 -21.83 -15.37 -33.21
N ASN A 30 -22.06 -14.09 -33.25
CA ASN A 30 -22.16 -13.17 -32.13
C ASN A 30 -23.47 -13.49 -31.38
N THR A 31 -23.40 -14.28 -30.31
CA THR A 31 -24.51 -14.42 -29.37
C THR A 31 -24.37 -13.33 -28.30
N GLU A 32 -25.11 -12.24 -28.53
CA GLU A 32 -25.45 -11.28 -27.46
C GLU A 32 -26.32 -12.00 -26.41
N GLU A 33 -25.73 -12.49 -25.35
CA GLU A 33 -26.48 -12.75 -24.12
C GLU A 33 -26.56 -11.46 -23.30
N ALA A 34 -27.72 -10.83 -23.40
CA ALA A 34 -28.09 -9.70 -22.55
C ALA A 34 -28.17 -10.16 -21.09
N LEU A 35 -27.23 -9.72 -20.28
CA LEU A 35 -27.30 -9.82 -18.81
C LEU A 35 -28.34 -8.82 -18.32
N THR A 36 -29.58 -9.27 -18.19
CA THR A 36 -30.65 -8.52 -17.50
C THR A 36 -30.59 -8.84 -16.01
N GLY A 37 -29.81 -8.08 -15.27
CA GLY A 37 -29.89 -8.01 -13.80
C GLY A 37 -30.74 -6.79 -13.43
N ALA A 38 -31.90 -7.02 -12.82
CA ALA A 38 -32.80 -5.98 -12.41
C ALA A 38 -32.21 -5.15 -11.26
N ASN A 39 -31.93 -3.86 -11.54
CA ASN A 39 -31.91 -2.83 -10.52
C ASN A 39 -32.75 -1.65 -11.04
N ASP A 40 -33.90 -1.43 -10.41
CA ASP A 40 -34.84 -0.36 -10.72
C ASP A 40 -34.32 0.95 -10.09
N GLY A 41 -33.73 1.78 -10.91
CA GLY A 41 -33.27 3.11 -10.52
C GLY A 41 -32.52 3.78 -11.67
N SER A 42 -33.23 4.50 -12.55
CA SER A 42 -32.76 5.46 -13.57
C SER A 42 -31.50 5.02 -14.36
N GLN A 43 -31.71 4.22 -15.41
CA GLN A 43 -30.64 3.81 -16.35
C GLN A 43 -30.43 4.78 -17.52
N GLU A 44 -30.81 6.03 -17.44
CA GLU A 44 -30.48 7.02 -18.47
C GLU A 44 -29.03 7.47 -18.33
N GLY A 45 -28.16 6.97 -19.23
CA GLY A 45 -26.75 7.38 -19.32
C GLY A 45 -25.70 6.30 -19.01
N ARG A 46 -26.09 5.09 -18.68
CA ARG A 46 -25.09 4.01 -18.41
C ARG A 46 -24.39 3.59 -19.69
N VAL A 47 -23.07 3.70 -19.70
CA VAL A 47 -22.21 3.20 -20.78
C VAL A 47 -22.14 1.67 -20.69
N THR A 48 -22.30 0.99 -21.84
CA THR A 48 -22.09 -0.46 -21.90
C THR A 48 -20.59 -0.75 -21.70
N GLN A 49 -20.26 -1.50 -20.66
CA GLN A 49 -18.89 -1.94 -20.44
C GLN A 49 -18.52 -3.01 -21.47
N THR A 50 -17.46 -2.78 -22.23
CA THR A 50 -16.94 -3.71 -23.24
C THR A 50 -15.75 -4.55 -22.75
N LYS A 51 -15.07 -4.09 -21.70
CA LYS A 51 -13.97 -4.79 -20.99
C LYS A 51 -13.99 -4.38 -19.53
N PRO A 52 -13.46 -5.22 -18.62
CA PRO A 52 -13.24 -4.81 -17.22
C PRO A 52 -12.35 -3.56 -17.14
N LEU A 53 -12.58 -2.76 -16.11
CA LEU A 53 -11.67 -1.69 -15.73
C LEU A 53 -10.43 -2.31 -15.06
N VAL A 54 -9.23 -2.02 -15.53
CA VAL A 54 -7.99 -2.55 -14.95
C VAL A 54 -7.50 -1.63 -13.85
N VAL A 55 -7.46 -2.15 -12.63
CA VAL A 55 -7.08 -1.40 -11.43
C VAL A 55 -5.78 -1.97 -10.85
N TYR A 56 -4.74 -1.13 -10.82
CA TYR A 56 -3.50 -1.45 -10.12
C TYR A 56 -3.60 -0.94 -8.68
N LEU A 57 -3.44 -1.84 -7.71
CA LEU A 57 -3.58 -1.48 -6.30
C LEU A 57 -2.63 -2.28 -5.41
N ASN A 58 -2.35 -1.74 -4.24
CA ASN A 58 -1.46 -2.35 -3.26
C ASN A 58 -2.19 -2.80 -1.98
N ASP A 59 -3.51 -2.57 -1.89
CA ASP A 59 -4.34 -2.97 -0.75
C ASP A 59 -5.79 -3.21 -1.19
N PHE A 60 -6.59 -3.90 -0.38
CA PHE A 60 -8.03 -4.16 -0.58
C PHE A 60 -8.41 -4.96 -1.85
N ASP A 61 -7.47 -5.69 -2.45
CA ASP A 61 -7.66 -6.48 -3.67
C ASP A 61 -8.76 -7.54 -3.54
N ALA A 62 -8.97 -8.06 -2.34
CA ALA A 62 -10.00 -9.07 -2.08
C ALA A 62 -11.43 -8.49 -2.04
N VAL A 63 -11.60 -7.20 -1.72
CA VAL A 63 -12.93 -6.61 -1.48
C VAL A 63 -13.39 -5.65 -2.58
N ILE A 64 -12.46 -4.94 -3.22
CA ILE A 64 -12.78 -3.92 -4.22
C ILE A 64 -13.58 -4.47 -5.40
N PRO A 65 -13.24 -5.61 -6.02
CA PRO A 65 -13.98 -6.09 -7.19
C PRO A 65 -15.46 -6.33 -6.90
N GLU A 66 -15.76 -6.97 -5.76
CA GLU A 66 -17.13 -7.28 -5.37
C GLU A 66 -17.91 -6.02 -5.02
N MET A 67 -17.36 -5.15 -4.17
CA MET A 67 -17.98 -3.89 -3.79
C MET A 67 -18.24 -2.97 -4.97
N PHE A 68 -17.29 -2.87 -5.90
CA PHE A 68 -17.43 -2.04 -7.09
C PHE A 68 -18.53 -2.59 -8.01
N LYS A 69 -18.55 -3.90 -8.22
CA LYS A 69 -19.59 -4.56 -9.01
C LYS A 69 -20.97 -4.39 -8.41
N GLU A 70 -21.10 -4.56 -7.07
CA GLU A 70 -22.35 -4.36 -6.36
C GLU A 70 -22.85 -2.91 -6.49
N ALA A 71 -21.97 -1.94 -6.31
CA ALA A 71 -22.32 -0.53 -6.35
C ALA A 71 -22.62 -0.01 -7.77
N THR A 72 -21.94 -0.52 -8.79
CA THR A 72 -21.97 0.05 -10.13
C THR A 72 -22.53 -0.88 -11.20
N GLY A 73 -22.50 -2.19 -10.97
CA GLY A 73 -22.79 -3.21 -11.98
C GLY A 73 -21.67 -3.46 -12.99
N TYR A 74 -20.53 -2.75 -12.88
CA TYR A 74 -19.36 -2.93 -13.75
C TYR A 74 -18.35 -3.87 -13.14
N ASP A 75 -17.58 -4.56 -14.00
CA ASP A 75 -16.49 -5.42 -13.59
C ASP A 75 -15.15 -4.67 -13.54
N VAL A 76 -14.31 -5.07 -12.61
CA VAL A 76 -12.91 -4.64 -12.53
C VAL A 76 -11.99 -5.84 -12.56
N GLU A 77 -10.84 -5.68 -13.20
CA GLU A 77 -9.71 -6.59 -13.13
C GLU A 77 -8.65 -5.95 -12.22
N VAL A 78 -8.33 -6.64 -11.13
CA VAL A 78 -7.36 -6.15 -10.15
C VAL A 78 -6.00 -6.75 -10.41
N VAL A 79 -5.00 -5.91 -10.47
CA VAL A 79 -3.58 -6.30 -10.48
C VAL A 79 -2.97 -5.84 -9.17
N SER A 80 -2.78 -6.79 -8.27
CA SER A 80 -2.28 -6.55 -6.92
C SER A 80 -0.75 -6.65 -6.86
N GLY A 81 -0.13 -5.80 -6.03
CA GLY A 81 1.31 -5.80 -5.75
C GLY A 81 1.61 -4.83 -4.61
N ASN A 82 2.82 -4.87 -4.05
CA ASN A 82 3.22 -3.79 -3.14
C ASN A 82 3.48 -2.50 -3.93
N GLY A 83 3.57 -1.35 -3.23
CA GLY A 83 3.72 -0.05 -3.88
C GLY A 83 4.91 0.00 -4.86
N ALA A 84 6.08 -0.52 -4.46
CA ALA A 84 7.28 -0.54 -5.30
C ALA A 84 7.13 -1.43 -6.55
N GLU A 85 6.48 -2.58 -6.42
CA GLU A 85 6.17 -3.48 -7.54
C GLU A 85 5.20 -2.81 -8.52
N THR A 86 4.15 -2.19 -8.00
CA THR A 86 3.15 -1.46 -8.78
C THR A 86 3.80 -0.31 -9.56
N MET A 87 4.61 0.51 -8.91
CA MET A 87 5.32 1.61 -9.56
C MET A 87 6.34 1.12 -10.59
N SER A 88 7.07 0.04 -10.30
CA SER A 88 8.00 -0.57 -11.27
C SER A 88 7.29 -1.09 -12.52
N ARG A 89 6.09 -1.66 -12.34
CA ARG A 89 5.25 -2.12 -13.45
C ARG A 89 4.76 -0.96 -14.29
N ILE A 90 4.20 0.09 -13.68
CA ILE A 90 3.75 1.30 -14.37
C ILE A 90 4.91 1.91 -15.18
N ALA A 91 6.10 2.01 -14.60
CA ALA A 91 7.27 2.52 -15.30
C ALA A 91 7.68 1.65 -16.51
N ALA A 92 7.58 0.32 -16.39
CA ALA A 92 7.86 -0.59 -17.50
C ALA A 92 6.83 -0.49 -18.65
N GLU A 93 5.61 -0.07 -18.35
CA GLU A 93 4.51 0.11 -19.29
C GLU A 93 4.43 1.55 -19.86
N ALA A 94 5.39 2.41 -19.54
CA ALA A 94 5.42 3.80 -19.98
C ALA A 94 5.26 3.91 -21.50
N GLY A 95 4.26 4.69 -21.94
CA GLY A 95 3.90 4.84 -23.37
C GLY A 95 2.88 3.81 -23.88
N ASN A 96 2.59 2.75 -23.12
CA ASN A 96 1.49 1.81 -23.42
C ASN A 96 0.91 1.25 -22.11
N PRO A 97 0.26 2.09 -21.28
CA PRO A 97 -0.27 1.68 -20.00
C PRO A 97 -1.30 0.57 -20.15
N GLN A 98 -1.22 -0.44 -19.29
CA GLN A 98 -2.16 -1.56 -19.24
C GLN A 98 -3.17 -1.40 -18.11
N TRP A 99 -3.13 -0.29 -17.38
CA TRP A 99 -4.02 0.08 -16.29
C TRP A 99 -4.93 1.25 -16.67
N ASP A 100 -6.12 1.26 -16.10
CA ASP A 100 -7.08 2.34 -16.23
C ASP A 100 -7.12 3.19 -14.94
N VAL A 101 -6.90 2.56 -13.78
CA VAL A 101 -6.87 3.22 -12.46
C VAL A 101 -5.70 2.71 -11.65
N VAL A 102 -5.05 3.60 -10.92
CA VAL A 102 -4.07 3.24 -9.89
C VAL A 102 -4.58 3.68 -8.52
N TRP A 103 -4.54 2.77 -7.54
CA TRP A 103 -4.87 3.05 -6.16
C TRP A 103 -3.73 2.57 -5.27
N ILE A 104 -3.00 3.51 -4.70
CA ILE A 104 -1.81 3.27 -3.89
C ILE A 104 -1.80 4.18 -2.66
N ASP A 105 -1.12 3.74 -1.63
CA ASP A 105 -1.00 4.42 -0.33
C ASP A 105 0.13 5.47 -0.26
N SER A 106 0.84 5.70 -1.36
CA SER A 106 1.95 6.64 -1.45
C SER A 106 1.56 7.91 -2.21
N MET A 107 1.32 8.99 -1.51
CA MET A 107 1.12 10.32 -2.11
C MET A 107 2.33 10.75 -2.96
N TYR A 108 3.55 10.42 -2.55
CA TYR A 108 4.77 10.71 -3.30
C TYR A 108 4.75 10.10 -4.70
N ASP A 109 4.36 8.83 -4.80
CA ASP A 109 4.28 8.13 -6.09
C ASP A 109 3.20 8.71 -6.99
N VAL A 110 2.05 9.08 -6.41
CA VAL A 110 0.97 9.73 -7.16
C VAL A 110 1.40 11.09 -7.70
N TYR A 111 2.13 11.90 -6.90
CA TYR A 111 2.70 13.16 -7.37
C TYR A 111 3.73 12.96 -8.49
N ASN A 112 4.53 11.89 -8.45
CA ASN A 112 5.45 11.55 -9.53
C ASN A 112 4.70 11.22 -10.81
N LEU A 113 3.68 10.36 -10.77
CA LEU A 113 2.83 10.04 -11.93
C LEU A 113 2.16 11.29 -12.51
N ALA A 114 1.69 12.19 -11.65
CA ALA A 114 1.13 13.47 -12.07
C ALA A 114 2.17 14.35 -12.76
N GLY A 115 3.38 14.45 -12.21
CA GLY A 115 4.51 15.21 -12.78
C GLY A 115 4.98 14.67 -14.12
N GLU A 116 4.86 13.37 -14.34
CA GLU A 116 5.15 12.71 -15.63
C GLU A 116 4.01 12.79 -16.63
N GLY A 117 2.86 13.37 -16.26
CA GLY A 117 1.69 13.52 -17.12
C GLY A 117 0.96 12.21 -17.40
N GLN A 118 1.09 11.22 -16.53
CA GLN A 118 0.47 9.90 -16.69
C GLN A 118 -0.97 9.84 -16.17
N LEU A 119 -1.41 10.87 -15.43
CA LEU A 119 -2.75 10.91 -14.85
C LEU A 119 -3.68 11.82 -15.65
N LEU A 120 -4.96 11.42 -15.71
CA LEU A 120 -6.03 12.26 -16.27
C LEU A 120 -6.16 13.53 -15.43
N THR A 121 -6.34 14.67 -16.08
CA THR A 121 -6.52 15.98 -15.43
C THR A 121 -7.91 16.56 -15.71
N ASP A 122 -8.30 17.52 -14.89
CA ASP A 122 -9.55 18.30 -15.05
C ASP A 122 -10.84 17.44 -15.09
N TRP A 123 -10.78 16.26 -14.48
CA TRP A 123 -11.93 15.39 -14.30
C TRP A 123 -12.25 15.23 -12.81
N GLU A 124 -13.51 15.34 -12.46
CA GLU A 124 -13.99 15.18 -11.10
C GLU A 124 -15.02 14.07 -11.03
N PRO A 125 -14.80 13.01 -10.26
CA PRO A 125 -15.80 11.99 -10.05
C PRO A 125 -16.98 12.55 -9.25
N GLU A 126 -18.19 12.10 -9.53
CA GLU A 126 -19.41 12.53 -8.84
C GLU A 126 -19.30 12.36 -7.32
N ASN A 127 -18.66 11.28 -6.88
CA ASN A 127 -18.45 10.98 -5.47
C ASN A 127 -17.39 11.87 -4.77
N ALA A 128 -16.68 12.73 -5.49
CA ALA A 128 -15.72 13.66 -4.87
C ALA A 128 -16.41 14.59 -3.85
N ALA A 129 -17.71 14.83 -4.01
CA ALA A 129 -18.50 15.58 -3.03
C ALA A 129 -18.55 14.92 -1.64
N ASN A 130 -18.33 13.60 -1.55
CA ASN A 130 -18.36 12.83 -0.31
C ASN A 130 -17.01 12.80 0.42
N LEU A 131 -15.96 13.36 -0.17
CA LEU A 131 -14.65 13.47 0.49
C LEU A 131 -14.75 14.32 1.75
N THR A 132 -13.97 13.95 2.77
CA THR A 132 -13.79 14.80 3.96
C THR A 132 -13.15 16.12 3.58
N GLU A 133 -13.25 17.14 4.43
CA GLU A 133 -12.58 18.42 4.22
C GLU A 133 -11.07 18.23 4.08
N PHE A 134 -10.47 17.37 4.90
CA PHE A 134 -9.05 17.04 4.82
C PHE A 134 -8.68 16.48 3.45
N SER A 135 -9.40 15.46 2.97
CA SER A 135 -9.14 14.85 1.66
C SER A 135 -9.33 15.84 0.51
N ARG A 136 -10.37 16.69 0.57
CA ARG A 136 -10.57 17.74 -0.44
C ARG A 136 -9.43 18.73 -0.53
N ASN A 137 -8.84 19.10 0.62
CA ASN A 137 -7.72 20.02 0.67
C ASN A 137 -6.42 19.42 0.08
N LEU A 138 -6.37 18.10 -0.09
CA LEU A 138 -5.25 17.40 -0.73
C LEU A 138 -5.46 17.15 -2.23
N VAL A 139 -6.66 17.40 -2.76
CA VAL A 139 -6.89 17.30 -4.22
C VAL A 139 -6.17 18.44 -4.91
N PRO A 140 -5.29 18.18 -5.89
CA PRO A 140 -4.59 19.24 -6.60
C PRO A 140 -5.52 20.05 -7.51
N ASP A 141 -5.11 21.28 -7.85
CA ASP A 141 -5.89 22.20 -8.69
C ASP A 141 -6.29 21.58 -10.03
N ASN A 142 -5.42 20.77 -10.63
CA ASN A 142 -5.66 20.08 -11.90
C ASN A 142 -6.47 18.78 -11.75
N LYS A 143 -6.92 18.43 -10.54
CA LYS A 143 -7.80 17.29 -10.27
C LYS A 143 -7.29 15.95 -10.80
N CYS A 144 -5.97 15.74 -10.79
CA CYS A 144 -5.39 14.52 -11.34
C CYS A 144 -5.43 13.31 -10.40
N PHE A 145 -5.77 13.49 -9.12
CA PHE A 145 -6.02 12.40 -8.18
C PHE A 145 -6.92 12.82 -7.01
N TYR A 146 -7.45 11.83 -6.31
CA TYR A 146 -8.38 12.01 -5.19
C TYR A 146 -8.00 11.10 -4.02
N PRO A 147 -7.58 11.66 -2.87
CA PRO A 147 -7.33 10.88 -1.66
C PRO A 147 -8.64 10.31 -1.11
N THR A 148 -8.75 9.00 -1.03
CA THR A 148 -9.97 8.29 -0.61
C THR A 148 -9.90 7.76 0.82
N GLY A 149 -8.71 7.75 1.41
CA GLY A 149 -8.46 7.33 2.78
C GLY A 149 -7.11 7.83 3.27
N ILE A 150 -6.86 7.68 4.56
CA ILE A 150 -5.61 8.04 5.22
C ILE A 150 -5.27 6.94 6.20
N HIS A 151 -4.00 6.58 6.22
CA HIS A 151 -3.41 5.76 7.26
C HIS A 151 -2.46 6.60 8.10
N ALA A 152 -2.59 6.52 9.43
CA ALA A 152 -1.57 7.08 10.28
C ALA A 152 -0.34 6.15 10.25
N ALA A 153 0.78 6.69 9.81
CA ALA A 153 2.05 5.96 9.68
C ALA A 153 2.56 5.43 11.02
N GLY A 154 2.20 6.09 12.13
CA GLY A 154 2.57 5.67 13.46
C GLY A 154 1.63 6.24 14.51
N VAL A 155 1.08 5.36 15.32
CA VAL A 155 0.49 5.66 16.61
C VAL A 155 1.37 5.04 17.69
N LEU A 156 1.24 5.52 18.92
CA LEU A 156 1.90 4.89 20.07
C LEU A 156 1.02 3.72 20.53
N VAL A 157 1.62 2.54 20.63
CA VAL A 157 0.96 1.35 21.17
C VAL A 157 1.75 0.85 22.36
N TYR A 158 1.09 0.59 23.46
CA TYR A 158 1.76 0.03 24.63
C TYR A 158 1.01 -1.18 25.19
N ARG A 159 1.74 -2.07 25.83
CA ARG A 159 1.18 -3.23 26.53
C ARG A 159 0.58 -2.80 27.87
N THR A 160 -0.72 -3.09 28.05
CA THR A 160 -1.47 -2.74 29.27
C THR A 160 -1.15 -3.62 30.46
N ASP A 161 -0.51 -4.77 30.24
CA ASP A 161 0.02 -5.66 31.28
C ASP A 161 1.42 -5.24 31.78
N VAL A 162 2.07 -4.26 31.10
CA VAL A 162 3.40 -3.72 31.47
C VAL A 162 3.31 -2.28 31.97
N PHE A 163 2.50 -1.46 31.33
CA PHE A 163 2.33 -0.05 31.68
C PHE A 163 0.88 0.25 32.02
N THR A 164 0.68 1.05 33.05
CA THR A 164 -0.63 1.68 33.30
C THR A 164 -0.82 2.87 32.35
N GLU A 165 -2.04 3.35 32.20
CA GLU A 165 -2.34 4.55 31.42
C GLU A 165 -1.55 5.78 31.91
N ALA A 166 -1.28 5.87 33.21
CA ALA A 166 -0.52 6.97 33.80
C ALA A 166 0.98 6.89 33.46
N ASP A 167 1.52 5.67 33.26
CA ASP A 167 2.94 5.43 32.99
C ASP A 167 3.24 5.29 31.49
N ALA A 168 2.21 5.17 30.66
CA ALA A 168 2.36 5.04 29.21
C ALA A 168 2.86 6.36 28.57
N PRO A 169 3.60 6.28 27.44
CA PRO A 169 4.01 7.47 26.70
C PRO A 169 2.77 8.19 26.16
N LYS A 170 2.77 9.52 26.17
CA LYS A 170 1.66 10.35 25.65
C LYS A 170 2.06 11.04 24.34
N THR A 171 3.34 11.31 24.20
CA THR A 171 3.95 12.00 23.04
C THR A 171 5.09 11.16 22.49
N PHE A 172 5.49 11.46 21.26
CA PHE A 172 6.70 10.84 20.70
C PHE A 172 7.95 11.23 21.50
N ALA A 173 7.99 12.44 22.03
CA ALA A 173 9.11 12.90 22.85
C ALA A 173 9.29 12.06 24.10
N ASP A 174 8.21 11.56 24.70
CA ASP A 174 8.27 10.70 25.91
C ASP A 174 9.07 9.42 25.69
N LEU A 175 9.14 8.92 24.44
CA LEU A 175 9.88 7.69 24.11
C LEU A 175 11.37 7.80 24.39
N THR A 176 11.90 9.02 24.53
CA THR A 176 13.29 9.26 24.93
C THR A 176 13.53 9.18 26.44
N ASP A 177 12.46 8.96 27.24
CA ASP A 177 12.61 8.74 28.68
C ASP A 177 13.24 7.37 28.95
N GLU A 178 14.20 7.33 29.88
CA GLU A 178 14.94 6.13 30.25
C GLU A 178 14.04 4.96 30.68
N LYS A 179 12.83 5.23 31.19
CA LYS A 179 11.86 4.19 31.57
C LYS A 179 11.42 3.30 30.40
N TYR A 180 11.56 3.77 29.15
CA TYR A 180 11.25 3.01 27.95
C TYR A 180 12.48 2.37 27.30
N SER A 181 13.67 2.54 27.88
CA SER A 181 14.92 1.99 27.36
C SER A 181 14.82 0.48 27.13
N GLY A 182 15.17 0.02 25.92
CA GLY A 182 15.10 -1.37 25.46
C GLY A 182 13.69 -1.92 25.23
N LYS A 183 12.65 -1.10 25.36
CA LYS A 183 11.25 -1.53 25.29
C LYS A 183 10.51 -1.04 24.03
N VAL A 184 11.11 -0.14 23.29
CA VAL A 184 10.46 0.48 22.12
C VAL A 184 10.86 -0.24 20.83
N GLY A 185 9.88 -0.41 19.93
CA GLY A 185 10.11 -0.96 18.60
C GLY A 185 9.34 -0.21 17.51
N MET A 186 9.85 -0.28 16.30
CA MET A 186 9.21 0.26 15.08
C MET A 186 9.61 -0.53 13.83
N ALA A 187 8.86 -0.34 12.76
CA ALA A 187 9.26 -0.84 11.45
C ALA A 187 10.39 0.02 10.85
N ASP A 188 11.23 -0.60 10.02
CA ASP A 188 12.33 0.06 9.32
C ASP A 188 11.80 0.99 8.22
N PRO A 189 11.99 2.31 8.31
CA PRO A 189 11.56 3.24 7.28
C PRO A 189 12.22 3.01 5.91
N GLY A 190 13.40 2.39 5.89
CA GLY A 190 14.11 2.07 4.64
C GLY A 190 13.57 0.83 3.92
N VAL A 191 12.71 0.05 4.57
CA VAL A 191 12.15 -1.21 4.04
C VAL A 191 10.62 -1.17 4.02
N ALA A 192 10.01 -0.68 5.08
CA ALA A 192 8.56 -0.61 5.25
C ALA A 192 8.04 0.75 4.79
N ALA A 193 7.44 0.82 3.62
CA ALA A 193 6.89 2.06 3.06
C ALA A 193 5.96 2.82 4.05
N PRO A 194 5.07 2.17 4.83
CA PRO A 194 4.25 2.85 5.82
C PRO A 194 5.03 3.51 6.98
N ALA A 195 6.25 3.06 7.27
CA ALA A 195 7.07 3.66 8.33
C ALA A 195 7.86 4.91 7.86
N TYR A 196 8.03 5.09 6.55
CA TYR A 196 8.76 6.23 5.99
C TYR A 196 8.13 7.60 6.35
N PRO A 197 6.80 7.82 6.20
CA PRO A 197 6.17 9.08 6.56
C PRO A 197 6.39 9.47 8.02
N LEU A 198 6.43 8.49 8.93
CA LEU A 198 6.73 8.75 10.34
C LEU A 198 8.15 9.30 10.53
N ALA A 199 9.15 8.68 9.89
CA ALA A 199 10.52 9.19 9.94
C ALA A 199 10.63 10.57 9.30
N ALA A 200 9.94 10.82 8.19
CA ALA A 200 9.89 12.12 7.53
C ALA A 200 9.26 13.19 8.44
N TYR A 201 8.20 12.86 9.17
CA TYR A 201 7.57 13.75 10.15
C TYR A 201 8.57 14.25 11.21
N PHE A 202 9.40 13.38 11.77
CA PHE A 202 10.41 13.79 12.73
C PHE A 202 11.48 14.72 12.11
N MET A 203 11.84 14.46 10.84
CA MET A 203 12.80 15.31 10.14
C MET A 203 12.22 16.69 9.79
N ASP A 204 10.93 16.76 9.52
CA ASP A 204 10.22 18.01 9.23
C ASP A 204 9.95 18.80 10.52
N SER A 205 9.32 18.20 11.53
CA SER A 205 8.88 18.86 12.75
C SER A 205 10.04 19.34 13.64
N LEU A 206 11.11 18.54 13.76
CA LEU A 206 12.29 18.87 14.55
C LEU A 206 13.44 19.49 13.75
N GLY A 207 13.28 19.58 12.43
CA GLY A 207 14.38 19.83 11.50
C GLY A 207 15.29 18.61 11.35
N LEU A 208 16.06 18.59 10.25
CA LEU A 208 16.89 17.43 9.90
C LEU A 208 17.87 17.00 11.03
N GLU A 209 18.50 17.95 11.70
CA GLU A 209 19.44 17.63 12.78
C GLU A 209 18.71 17.19 14.05
N GLY A 210 17.60 17.83 14.41
CA GLY A 210 16.78 17.43 15.56
C GLY A 210 16.17 16.03 15.38
N GLY A 211 15.66 15.70 14.18
CA GLY A 211 15.17 14.36 13.87
C GLY A 211 16.27 13.29 13.95
N LYS A 212 17.48 13.59 13.47
CA LYS A 212 18.63 12.71 13.64
C LYS A 212 18.99 12.50 15.11
N GLU A 213 19.02 13.56 15.89
CA GLU A 213 19.32 13.50 17.33
C GLU A 213 18.28 12.66 18.08
N TYR A 214 17.01 12.85 17.77
CA TYR A 214 15.91 12.04 18.30
C TYR A 214 16.16 10.54 18.08
N PHE A 215 16.38 10.12 16.81
CA PHE A 215 16.63 8.71 16.51
C PHE A 215 17.95 8.21 17.08
N GLN A 216 19.00 9.02 17.15
CA GLN A 216 20.25 8.64 17.81
C GLN A 216 20.01 8.37 19.31
N THR A 217 19.20 9.17 19.97
CA THR A 217 18.80 8.96 21.36
C THR A 217 18.02 7.65 21.50
N MET A 218 17.02 7.43 20.66
CA MET A 218 16.23 6.20 20.65
C MET A 218 17.11 4.96 20.42
N PHE A 219 18.05 5.01 19.47
CA PHE A 219 19.00 3.91 19.23
C PHE A 219 19.94 3.67 20.42
N SER A 220 20.44 4.75 21.06
CA SER A 220 21.29 4.62 22.24
C SER A 220 20.56 3.97 23.42
N GLN A 221 19.23 4.13 23.46
CA GLN A 221 18.34 3.51 24.45
C GLN A 221 17.82 2.14 24.01
N GLY A 222 18.34 1.58 22.91
CA GLY A 222 18.00 0.22 22.48
C GLY A 222 16.69 0.11 21.70
N LEU A 223 16.34 1.14 20.91
CA LEU A 223 15.25 1.04 19.93
C LEU A 223 15.44 -0.20 19.06
N LYS A 224 14.43 -1.03 18.98
CA LYS A 224 14.41 -2.21 18.10
C LYS A 224 13.73 -1.88 16.78
N VAL A 225 14.42 -2.15 15.67
CA VAL A 225 13.92 -1.90 14.33
C VAL A 225 13.66 -3.24 13.65
N PHE A 226 12.46 -3.39 13.11
CA PHE A 226 11.98 -4.61 12.47
C PHE A 226 11.76 -4.35 10.97
N PRO A 227 11.90 -5.36 10.10
CA PRO A 227 11.75 -5.16 8.66
C PRO A 227 10.39 -4.58 8.23
N LYS A 228 9.30 -5.00 8.90
CA LYS A 228 7.91 -4.60 8.55
C LYS A 228 7.01 -4.58 9.78
N ASN A 229 5.86 -3.93 9.67
CA ASN A 229 4.85 -3.87 10.74
C ASN A 229 4.41 -5.24 11.31
N PRO A 230 4.21 -6.32 10.52
CA PRO A 230 3.88 -7.62 11.09
C PRO A 230 4.91 -8.16 12.11
N GLN A 231 6.21 -7.87 11.93
CA GLN A 231 7.22 -8.26 12.92
C GLN A 231 7.18 -7.37 14.18
N VAL A 232 6.82 -6.09 14.04
CA VAL A 232 6.55 -5.22 15.21
C VAL A 232 5.37 -5.76 16.01
N VAL A 233 4.28 -6.15 15.34
CA VAL A 233 3.09 -6.79 15.94
C VAL A 233 3.49 -8.04 16.71
N GLN A 234 4.28 -8.94 16.10
CA GLN A 234 4.75 -10.16 16.76
C GLN A 234 5.63 -9.87 18.00
N ALA A 235 6.53 -8.89 17.89
CA ALA A 235 7.41 -8.49 18.99
C ALA A 235 6.62 -7.88 20.15
N LEU A 236 5.58 -7.10 19.86
CA LEU A 236 4.70 -6.54 20.87
C LEU A 236 3.83 -7.62 21.52
N ALA A 237 3.22 -8.52 20.74
CA ALA A 237 2.42 -9.63 21.24
C ALA A 237 3.24 -10.60 22.12
N SER A 238 4.46 -10.93 21.71
CA SER A 238 5.36 -11.81 22.49
C SER A 238 5.96 -11.17 23.73
N GLY A 239 5.86 -9.84 23.88
CA GLY A 239 6.52 -9.09 24.98
C GLY A 239 8.01 -8.85 24.74
N GLU A 240 8.52 -9.05 23.54
CA GLU A 240 9.88 -8.66 23.17
C GLU A 240 10.08 -7.15 23.25
N ILE A 241 9.04 -6.38 22.91
CA ILE A 241 8.90 -4.95 23.14
C ILE A 241 7.63 -4.69 23.95
N SER A 242 7.54 -3.54 24.58
CA SER A 242 6.35 -3.17 25.37
C SER A 242 5.71 -1.87 24.91
N VAL A 243 6.38 -1.16 24.01
CA VAL A 243 5.90 0.05 23.33
C VAL A 243 6.26 -0.06 21.85
N ALA A 244 5.38 0.37 20.99
CA ALA A 244 5.63 0.39 19.56
C ALA A 244 5.19 1.72 18.92
N LEU A 245 5.95 2.14 17.93
CA LEU A 245 5.50 3.03 16.87
C LEU A 245 4.96 2.13 15.75
N LEU A 246 3.65 2.11 15.55
CA LEU A 246 2.98 1.14 14.68
C LEU A 246 1.92 1.83 13.83
N GLN A 247 1.76 1.38 12.59
CA GLN A 247 0.65 1.84 11.77
C GLN A 247 -0.68 1.53 12.45
N GLU A 248 -1.62 2.47 12.43
CA GLU A 248 -2.85 2.39 13.21
C GLU A 248 -3.71 1.17 12.86
N THR A 249 -3.75 0.75 11.59
CA THR A 249 -4.51 -0.44 11.17
C THR A 249 -4.02 -1.69 11.89
N ASN A 250 -2.70 -1.89 11.94
CA ASN A 250 -2.12 -3.02 12.68
C ASN A 250 -2.38 -2.94 14.19
N ALA A 251 -2.41 -1.72 14.74
CA ALA A 251 -2.72 -1.51 16.15
C ALA A 251 -4.19 -1.85 16.46
N TYR A 252 -5.12 -1.45 15.59
CA TYR A 252 -6.53 -1.80 15.74
C TYR A 252 -6.78 -3.30 15.57
N ASP A 253 -6.16 -3.95 14.58
CA ASP A 253 -6.24 -5.41 14.39
C ASP A 253 -5.78 -6.17 15.64
N MET A 254 -4.67 -5.74 16.26
CA MET A 254 -4.20 -6.31 17.53
C MET A 254 -5.24 -6.14 18.64
N LYS A 255 -5.83 -4.95 18.76
CA LYS A 255 -6.83 -4.66 19.79
C LYS A 255 -8.11 -5.48 19.59
N GLU A 256 -8.56 -5.63 18.34
CA GLU A 256 -9.73 -6.45 17.99
C GLU A 256 -9.47 -7.93 18.21
N SER A 257 -8.25 -8.39 18.03
CA SER A 257 -7.81 -9.74 18.34
C SER A 257 -7.71 -10.03 19.85
N GLY A 258 -7.92 -9.03 20.69
CA GLY A 258 -7.90 -9.17 22.16
C GLY A 258 -6.52 -9.12 22.79
N GLU A 259 -5.52 -8.64 22.08
CA GLU A 259 -4.19 -8.42 22.67
C GLU A 259 -4.23 -7.37 23.77
N PRO A 260 -3.46 -7.52 24.86
CA PRO A 260 -3.46 -6.60 26.00
C PRO A 260 -2.70 -5.31 25.67
N ILE A 261 -3.23 -4.54 24.73
CA ILE A 261 -2.63 -3.28 24.27
C ILE A 261 -3.58 -2.10 24.41
N SER A 262 -3.02 -0.90 24.44
CA SER A 262 -3.76 0.34 24.24
C SER A 262 -3.08 1.22 23.19
N ILE A 263 -3.89 2.00 22.49
CA ILE A 263 -3.47 2.88 21.40
C ILE A 263 -3.56 4.31 21.87
N ILE A 264 -2.53 5.08 21.65
CA ILE A 264 -2.47 6.51 21.91
C ILE A 264 -2.20 7.24 20.60
N TRP A 265 -3.03 8.23 20.34
CA TRP A 265 -2.79 9.22 19.29
C TRP A 265 -2.02 10.38 19.94
N PRO A 266 -0.74 10.57 19.58
CA PRO A 266 0.06 11.63 20.19
C PRO A 266 -0.52 13.01 19.91
N GLU A 267 -0.54 13.86 20.93
CA GLU A 267 -0.90 15.28 20.82
C GLU A 267 0.39 16.08 20.68
N GLU A 268 0.81 16.42 19.46
CA GLU A 268 2.04 17.19 19.18
C GLU A 268 1.78 18.31 18.16
#